data_47785f47828dc851f6f6800ec5aa23cd
#
_entry.id   47785f47828dc851f6f6800ec5aa23cd
#
_cell.length_a   1.000
_cell.length_b   1.000
_cell.length_c   1.000
_cell.angle_alpha   90.00
_cell.angle_beta   90.00
_cell.angle_gamma   90.00
#
_symmetry.space_group_name_H-M   'P 1'
#
loop_
_entity.id
_entity.type
_entity.pdbx_description
1 polymer ?
#
loop_
_entity_poly.entity_id
_entity_poly.type
_entity_poly.pdbx_seq_one_letter_code
_entity_poly.pdbx_strand_id
1 'polypeptide(L)'
;MTHKTLVCTVAGIALLGAVGAAVKFMPVTPNVAMADSDGTMLDISAALGMKLKALTVEGRNMTSRDDLLAAIDVERGSPIMSINVAQARAAIEALPWVKTAKVERRLPDSVHIMIEERTPYALWQRDGRYTLVDRDGKSIVDVPTADQSLPLIVGPDAPAHAAALFEALGTQTELAARVRAAVRVGERRWNIYLDSFEGGIAIRLPEGAVADAWTRLAALEREHKILERDLDFIDMRLEDRLVVRIHKDPAAVATKPTDKKKLPVINASAKSI
;
A
#
# COMPACT_ATOMS: atom_id res chain seq x y z
N MET A 1 -42.75 -83.58 -48.82
CA MET A 1 -42.81 -82.12 -48.80
C MET A 1 -42.69 -81.68 -47.31
N THR A 2 -41.48 -81.36 -46.85
CA THR A 2 -41.51 -80.58 -45.55
C THR A 2 -40.13 -80.21 -45.00
N HIS A 3 -39.05 -80.88 -45.35
CA HIS A 3 -37.77 -80.57 -44.73
C HIS A 3 -36.87 -79.53 -45.48
N LYS A 4 -37.09 -79.38 -46.77
CA LYS A 4 -36.22 -78.43 -47.62
C LYS A 4 -36.70 -76.99 -47.52
N THR A 5 -37.95 -76.72 -47.30
CA THR A 5 -38.48 -75.33 -47.19
C THR A 5 -38.21 -74.73 -45.82
N LEU A 6 -38.03 -75.53 -44.80
CA LEU A 6 -37.74 -75.03 -43.44
C LEU A 6 -36.26 -74.53 -43.30
N VAL A 7 -35.38 -75.21 -43.95
CA VAL A 7 -33.89 -74.84 -43.95
C VAL A 7 -33.64 -73.53 -44.65
N CYS A 8 -34.33 -73.23 -45.74
CA CYS A 8 -34.14 -71.95 -46.43
C CYS A 8 -34.66 -70.72 -45.69
N THR A 9 -35.74 -70.87 -44.89
CA THR A 9 -36.30 -69.76 -44.11
C THR A 9 -35.48 -69.44 -42.86
N VAL A 10 -34.86 -70.43 -42.24
CA VAL A 10 -33.97 -70.21 -41.08
C VAL A 10 -32.65 -69.56 -41.52
N ALA A 11 -32.10 -69.95 -42.71
CA ALA A 11 -30.88 -69.31 -43.22
C ALA A 11 -31.09 -67.85 -43.64
N GLY A 12 -32.25 -67.51 -44.21
CA GLY A 12 -32.59 -66.12 -44.55
C GLY A 12 -32.73 -65.18 -43.34
N ILE A 13 -33.32 -65.66 -42.27
CA ILE A 13 -33.48 -64.87 -41.03
C ILE A 13 -32.13 -64.68 -40.30
N ALA A 14 -31.25 -65.69 -40.36
CA ALA A 14 -29.89 -65.54 -39.78
C ALA A 14 -29.02 -64.54 -40.52
N LEU A 15 -29.15 -64.44 -41.87
CA LEU A 15 -28.38 -63.51 -42.66
C LEU A 15 -28.84 -62.05 -42.47
N LEU A 16 -30.14 -61.81 -42.34
CA LEU A 16 -30.69 -60.50 -42.03
C LEU A 16 -30.36 -60.02 -40.59
N GLY A 17 -30.29 -60.98 -39.62
CA GLY A 17 -29.86 -60.69 -38.26
C GLY A 17 -28.37 -60.26 -38.18
N ALA A 18 -27.50 -60.88 -38.96
CA ALA A 18 -26.07 -60.58 -38.97
C ALA A 18 -25.75 -59.20 -39.60
N VAL A 19 -26.48 -58.78 -40.63
CA VAL A 19 -26.33 -57.45 -41.22
C VAL A 19 -26.87 -56.35 -40.29
N GLY A 20 -27.96 -56.61 -39.58
CA GLY A 20 -28.51 -55.65 -38.57
C GLY A 20 -27.63 -55.48 -37.33
N ALA A 21 -26.89 -56.51 -36.91
CA ALA A 21 -25.97 -56.47 -35.80
C ALA A 21 -24.66 -55.77 -36.12
N ALA A 22 -24.18 -55.87 -37.42
CA ALA A 22 -22.95 -55.21 -37.84
C ALA A 22 -23.08 -53.68 -37.94
N VAL A 23 -24.29 -53.15 -38.14
CA VAL A 23 -24.53 -51.70 -38.18
C VAL A 23 -24.63 -51.10 -36.78
N LYS A 24 -24.94 -51.88 -35.73
CA LYS A 24 -25.08 -51.41 -34.33
C LYS A 24 -23.76 -51.35 -33.56
N PHE A 25 -22.66 -51.85 -34.12
CA PHE A 25 -21.36 -51.89 -33.44
C PHE A 25 -20.25 -51.13 -34.16
N MET A 26 -20.59 -50.15 -34.98
CA MET A 26 -19.63 -49.11 -35.27
C MET A 26 -19.58 -48.17 -34.06
N PRO A 27 -18.49 -48.13 -33.31
CA PRO A 27 -18.33 -47.07 -32.35
C PRO A 27 -18.29 -45.78 -33.18
N VAL A 28 -19.38 -45.03 -33.18
CA VAL A 28 -19.31 -43.61 -33.48
C VAL A 28 -18.49 -43.06 -32.34
N THR A 29 -17.16 -43.04 -32.51
CA THR A 29 -16.36 -42.15 -31.75
C THR A 29 -16.82 -40.76 -32.16
N PRO A 30 -17.48 -40.00 -31.29
CA PRO A 30 -17.55 -38.56 -31.54
C PRO A 30 -16.12 -38.08 -31.39
N ASN A 31 -15.40 -38.06 -32.49
CA ASN A 31 -14.23 -37.21 -32.59
C ASN A 31 -14.78 -35.78 -32.67
N VAL A 32 -15.47 -35.37 -31.58
CA VAL A 32 -15.61 -33.99 -31.27
C VAL A 32 -14.18 -33.61 -30.87
N ALA A 33 -13.35 -33.30 -31.88
CA ALA A 33 -12.32 -32.37 -31.70
C ALA A 33 -13.03 -31.26 -30.90
N MET A 34 -12.71 -31.09 -29.60
CA MET A 34 -12.93 -29.85 -28.91
C MET A 34 -12.11 -28.85 -29.73
N ALA A 35 -12.70 -28.37 -30.85
CA ALA A 35 -12.27 -27.16 -31.47
C ALA A 35 -12.24 -26.14 -30.34
N ASP A 36 -11.08 -25.53 -30.14
CA ASP A 36 -10.89 -24.44 -29.19
C ASP A 36 -12.08 -23.49 -29.31
N SER A 37 -13.08 -23.69 -28.43
CA SER A 37 -14.33 -22.91 -28.44
C SER A 37 -14.02 -21.43 -28.20
N ASP A 38 -12.90 -21.14 -27.56
CA ASP A 38 -12.41 -19.80 -27.33
C ASP A 38 -11.92 -19.14 -28.63
N GLY A 39 -11.19 -19.86 -29.51
CA GLY A 39 -10.74 -19.34 -30.79
C GLY A 39 -11.90 -19.00 -31.72
N THR A 40 -12.90 -19.87 -31.80
CA THR A 40 -14.08 -19.69 -32.66
C THR A 40 -14.94 -18.49 -32.24
N MET A 41 -15.11 -18.25 -30.92
CA MET A 41 -15.85 -17.12 -30.42
C MET A 41 -15.11 -15.78 -30.67
N LEU A 42 -13.78 -15.76 -30.56
CA LEU A 42 -12.95 -14.60 -30.89
C LEU A 42 -13.04 -14.24 -32.37
N ASP A 43 -12.97 -15.25 -33.28
CA ASP A 43 -13.06 -15.04 -34.70
C ASP A 43 -14.45 -14.55 -35.15
N ILE A 44 -15.51 -15.08 -34.56
CA ILE A 44 -16.89 -14.60 -34.81
C ILE A 44 -17.05 -13.17 -34.35
N SER A 45 -16.53 -12.81 -33.17
CA SER A 45 -16.63 -11.44 -32.64
C SER A 45 -15.86 -10.45 -33.52
N ALA A 46 -14.68 -10.84 -34.02
CA ALA A 46 -13.90 -10.02 -34.92
C ALA A 46 -14.59 -9.85 -36.31
N ALA A 47 -15.24 -10.92 -36.82
CA ALA A 47 -16.02 -10.86 -38.06
C ALA A 47 -17.27 -10.00 -37.96
N LEU A 48 -17.90 -9.92 -36.77
CA LEU A 48 -19.02 -9.04 -36.46
C LEU A 48 -18.59 -7.58 -36.19
N GLY A 49 -17.31 -7.24 -36.42
CA GLY A 49 -16.80 -5.87 -36.23
C GLY A 49 -16.59 -5.46 -34.79
N MET A 50 -16.66 -6.38 -33.82
CA MET A 50 -16.41 -6.13 -32.39
C MET A 50 -14.89 -6.05 -32.12
N LYS A 51 -14.26 -5.01 -32.67
CA LYS A 51 -12.83 -4.71 -32.51
C LYS A 51 -12.69 -3.45 -31.65
N LEU A 52 -11.70 -3.41 -30.77
CA LEU A 52 -11.41 -2.26 -29.94
C LEU A 52 -11.08 -1.03 -30.78
N LYS A 53 -11.95 -0.01 -30.73
CA LYS A 53 -11.75 1.30 -31.39
C LYS A 53 -11.44 2.39 -30.37
N ALA A 54 -12.06 2.34 -29.20
CA ALA A 54 -11.93 3.36 -28.17
C ALA A 54 -11.57 2.78 -26.80
N LEU A 55 -10.64 3.45 -26.12
CA LEU A 55 -10.30 3.20 -24.74
C LEU A 55 -10.47 4.51 -23.98
N THR A 56 -11.38 4.51 -23.01
CA THR A 56 -11.68 5.68 -22.18
C THR A 56 -11.16 5.43 -20.76
N VAL A 57 -10.47 6.42 -20.19
CA VAL A 57 -9.95 6.36 -18.82
C VAL A 57 -10.51 7.54 -18.04
N GLU A 58 -11.09 7.26 -16.88
CA GLU A 58 -11.59 8.25 -15.92
C GLU A 58 -10.85 8.14 -14.58
N GLY A 59 -10.77 9.27 -13.85
CA GLY A 59 -10.13 9.35 -12.53
C GLY A 59 -8.62 9.49 -12.54
N ARG A 60 -7.99 9.62 -13.72
CA ARG A 60 -6.55 9.76 -13.88
C ARG A 60 -6.10 11.20 -13.63
N ASN A 61 -5.11 11.37 -12.76
CA ASN A 61 -4.45 12.65 -12.50
C ASN A 61 -2.91 12.51 -12.54
N MET A 62 -2.34 11.66 -11.71
CA MET A 62 -0.90 11.44 -11.57
C MET A 62 -0.39 10.26 -12.41
N THR A 63 -1.23 9.27 -12.67
CA THR A 63 -0.86 8.08 -13.44
C THR A 63 -0.59 8.45 -14.89
N SER A 64 0.55 8.02 -15.46
CA SER A 64 0.86 8.25 -16.87
C SER A 64 -0.11 7.49 -17.78
N ARG A 65 -0.46 8.13 -18.90
CA ARG A 65 -1.27 7.46 -19.93
C ARG A 65 -0.53 6.26 -20.53
N ASP A 66 0.76 6.42 -20.73
CA ASP A 66 1.59 5.40 -21.39
C ASP A 66 1.76 4.18 -20.49
N ASP A 67 1.93 4.39 -19.18
CA ASP A 67 1.97 3.31 -18.20
C ASP A 67 0.65 2.52 -18.15
N LEU A 68 -0.49 3.21 -18.22
CA LEU A 68 -1.80 2.56 -18.29
C LEU A 68 -1.97 1.73 -19.57
N LEU A 69 -1.56 2.27 -20.72
CA LEU A 69 -1.64 1.56 -21.99
C LEU A 69 -0.72 0.34 -22.01
N ALA A 70 0.50 0.48 -21.48
CA ALA A 70 1.45 -0.62 -21.34
C ALA A 70 0.94 -1.72 -20.38
N ALA A 71 0.29 -1.33 -19.27
CA ALA A 71 -0.26 -2.27 -18.30
C ALA A 71 -1.41 -3.13 -18.88
N ILE A 72 -2.22 -2.57 -19.78
CA ILE A 72 -3.36 -3.28 -20.38
C ILE A 72 -2.90 -4.26 -21.47
N ASP A 73 -1.76 -3.99 -22.11
CA ASP A 73 -1.19 -4.78 -23.22
C ASP A 73 -2.22 -5.08 -24.31
N VAL A 74 -2.95 -4.06 -24.75
CA VAL A 74 -4.01 -4.20 -25.75
C VAL A 74 -3.78 -3.24 -26.90
N GLU A 75 -3.74 -3.77 -28.11
CA GLU A 75 -3.62 -2.99 -29.32
C GLU A 75 -4.99 -2.57 -29.87
N ARG A 76 -5.03 -1.38 -30.48
CA ARG A 76 -6.22 -0.93 -31.21
C ARG A 76 -6.52 -1.87 -32.38
N GLY A 77 -7.75 -2.32 -32.49
CA GLY A 77 -8.18 -3.28 -33.52
C GLY A 77 -8.20 -4.73 -33.05
N SER A 78 -7.70 -5.05 -31.86
CA SER A 78 -7.84 -6.37 -31.24
C SER A 78 -9.31 -6.74 -31.03
N PRO A 79 -9.68 -8.03 -31.13
CA PRO A 79 -11.03 -8.46 -30.81
C PRO A 79 -11.38 -8.07 -29.37
N ILE A 80 -12.49 -7.37 -29.16
CA ILE A 80 -12.84 -6.87 -27.81
C ILE A 80 -13.07 -8.01 -26.80
N MET A 81 -13.44 -9.18 -27.28
CA MET A 81 -13.67 -10.36 -26.44
C MET A 81 -12.36 -11.01 -25.98
N SER A 82 -11.22 -10.79 -26.68
CA SER A 82 -9.91 -11.31 -26.26
C SER A 82 -9.33 -10.58 -25.04
N ILE A 83 -9.84 -9.38 -24.72
CA ILE A 83 -9.35 -8.57 -23.62
C ILE A 83 -9.75 -9.21 -22.30
N ASN A 84 -8.79 -9.69 -21.52
CA ASN A 84 -9.05 -10.20 -20.17
C ASN A 84 -9.18 -9.03 -19.19
N VAL A 85 -10.43 -8.69 -18.84
CA VAL A 85 -10.74 -7.54 -17.95
C VAL A 85 -10.16 -7.71 -16.55
N ALA A 86 -10.12 -8.95 -16.04
CA ALA A 86 -9.57 -9.22 -14.71
C ALA A 86 -8.04 -9.05 -14.68
N GLN A 87 -7.37 -9.52 -15.72
CA GLN A 87 -5.93 -9.36 -15.89
C GLN A 87 -5.56 -7.88 -16.08
N ALA A 88 -6.28 -7.18 -16.96
CA ALA A 88 -6.09 -5.74 -17.19
C ALA A 88 -6.28 -4.94 -15.89
N ARG A 89 -7.33 -5.25 -15.11
CA ARG A 89 -7.57 -4.64 -13.81
C ARG A 89 -6.39 -4.86 -12.86
N ALA A 90 -5.94 -6.11 -12.70
CA ALA A 90 -4.82 -6.44 -11.81
C ALA A 90 -3.53 -5.73 -12.22
N ALA A 91 -3.26 -5.63 -13.53
CA ALA A 91 -2.09 -4.92 -14.04
C ALA A 91 -2.16 -3.41 -13.79
N ILE A 92 -3.34 -2.80 -13.93
CA ILE A 92 -3.56 -1.38 -13.62
C ILE A 92 -3.41 -1.13 -12.11
N GLU A 93 -3.96 -2.00 -11.25
CA GLU A 93 -3.84 -1.90 -9.78
C GLU A 93 -2.40 -2.11 -9.29
N ALA A 94 -1.52 -2.70 -10.10
CA ALA A 94 -0.09 -2.82 -9.83
C ALA A 94 0.68 -1.51 -10.07
N LEU A 95 0.10 -0.53 -10.77
CA LEU A 95 0.74 0.78 -10.99
C LEU A 95 0.86 1.56 -9.67
N PRO A 96 1.98 2.24 -9.43
CA PRO A 96 2.27 2.86 -8.13
C PRO A 96 1.19 3.83 -7.64
N TRP A 97 0.66 4.67 -8.53
CA TRP A 97 -0.34 5.68 -8.20
C TRP A 97 -1.77 5.14 -8.10
N VAL A 98 -2.04 3.92 -8.57
CA VAL A 98 -3.40 3.38 -8.60
C VAL A 98 -3.73 2.68 -7.29
N LYS A 99 -4.82 3.10 -6.65
CA LYS A 99 -5.38 2.46 -5.46
C LYS A 99 -6.34 1.34 -5.83
N THR A 100 -7.30 1.65 -6.71
CA THR A 100 -8.27 0.69 -7.24
C THR A 100 -8.52 0.95 -8.71
N ALA A 101 -8.89 -0.09 -9.45
CA ALA A 101 -9.28 0.03 -10.85
C ALA A 101 -10.54 -0.79 -11.15
N LYS A 102 -11.37 -0.26 -12.04
CA LYS A 102 -12.51 -0.97 -12.61
C LYS A 102 -12.38 -0.93 -14.12
N VAL A 103 -12.39 -2.09 -14.76
CA VAL A 103 -12.29 -2.24 -16.22
C VAL A 103 -13.58 -2.84 -16.74
N GLU A 104 -14.22 -2.18 -17.67
CA GLU A 104 -15.48 -2.61 -18.27
C GLU A 104 -15.37 -2.67 -19.79
N ARG A 105 -15.83 -3.78 -20.38
CA ARG A 105 -16.05 -3.85 -21.81
C ARG A 105 -17.40 -3.23 -22.14
N ARG A 106 -17.41 -2.24 -23.00
CA ARG A 106 -18.62 -1.61 -23.54
C ARG A 106 -18.76 -1.99 -25.00
N LEU A 107 -19.54 -3.02 -25.24
CA LEU A 107 -19.79 -3.51 -26.60
C LEU A 107 -20.46 -2.42 -27.46
N PRO A 108 -20.17 -2.37 -28.77
CA PRO A 108 -19.43 -3.39 -29.53
C PRO A 108 -17.90 -3.19 -29.59
N ASP A 109 -17.35 -2.00 -29.24
CA ASP A 109 -16.01 -1.62 -29.67
C ASP A 109 -15.21 -0.75 -28.68
N SER A 110 -15.64 -0.66 -27.42
CA SER A 110 -14.96 0.19 -26.44
C SER A 110 -14.68 -0.49 -25.12
N VAL A 111 -13.57 -0.06 -24.46
CA VAL A 111 -13.22 -0.42 -23.09
C VAL A 111 -13.21 0.85 -22.25
N HIS A 112 -13.85 0.78 -21.11
CA HIS A 112 -13.93 1.87 -20.14
C HIS A 112 -13.18 1.48 -18.88
N ILE A 113 -12.26 2.34 -18.44
CA ILE A 113 -11.42 2.15 -17.26
C ILE A 113 -11.71 3.31 -16.30
N MET A 114 -12.08 2.97 -15.09
CA MET A 114 -12.17 3.92 -13.98
C MET A 114 -11.08 3.60 -12.99
N ILE A 115 -10.29 4.58 -12.60
CA ILE A 115 -9.25 4.43 -11.58
C ILE A 115 -9.50 5.40 -10.42
N GLU A 116 -9.17 4.94 -9.23
CA GLU A 116 -9.01 5.76 -8.04
C GLU A 116 -7.51 5.82 -7.74
N GLU A 117 -6.94 7.01 -7.72
CA GLU A 117 -5.52 7.18 -7.43
C GLU A 117 -5.27 7.28 -5.93
N ARG A 118 -4.06 6.87 -5.51
CA ARG A 118 -3.57 7.03 -4.13
C ARG A 118 -3.32 8.49 -3.84
N THR A 119 -3.71 8.91 -2.65
CA THR A 119 -3.42 10.26 -2.16
C THR A 119 -2.21 10.19 -1.24
N PRO A 120 -1.13 10.95 -1.50
CA PRO A 120 0.00 11.06 -0.59
C PRO A 120 -0.46 11.51 0.80
N TYR A 121 -0.02 10.81 1.83
CA TYR A 121 -0.40 11.05 3.22
C TYR A 121 0.79 11.43 4.09
N ALA A 122 1.95 10.80 3.86
CA ALA A 122 3.20 11.08 4.55
C ALA A 122 4.40 10.82 3.64
N LEU A 123 5.54 11.36 4.03
CA LEU A 123 6.82 11.11 3.40
C LEU A 123 7.62 10.13 4.27
N TRP A 124 7.90 8.95 3.76
CA TRP A 124 8.67 7.94 4.47
C TRP A 124 10.15 8.03 4.15
N GLN A 125 10.96 8.22 5.18
CA GLN A 125 12.42 8.20 5.06
C GLN A 125 12.96 6.83 5.47
N ARG A 126 13.66 6.18 4.55
CA ARG A 126 14.41 4.96 4.78
C ARG A 126 15.72 4.96 3.99
N ASP A 127 16.84 4.64 4.65
CA ASP A 127 18.17 4.53 4.03
C ASP A 127 18.57 5.77 3.20
N GLY A 128 18.22 6.96 3.68
CA GLY A 128 18.49 8.23 3.02
C GLY A 128 17.63 8.53 1.79
N ARG A 129 16.61 7.71 1.50
CA ARG A 129 15.64 7.92 0.43
C ARG A 129 14.30 8.35 1.01
N TYR A 130 13.55 9.09 0.21
CA TYR A 130 12.21 9.54 0.55
C TYR A 130 11.21 8.89 -0.39
N THR A 131 10.19 8.26 0.16
CA THR A 131 9.12 7.60 -0.57
C THR A 131 7.78 8.18 -0.13
N LEU A 132 6.92 8.59 -1.05
CA LEU A 132 5.55 8.95 -0.74
C LEU A 132 4.77 7.70 -0.33
N VAL A 133 4.01 7.80 0.75
CA VAL A 133 3.12 6.74 1.22
C VAL A 133 1.71 7.25 1.37
N ASP A 134 0.73 6.39 1.10
CA ASP A 134 -0.68 6.69 1.32
C ASP A 134 -1.10 6.43 2.78
N ARG A 135 -2.38 6.68 3.08
CA ARG A 135 -2.94 6.46 4.41
C ARG A 135 -2.90 4.99 4.87
N ASP A 136 -2.93 4.06 3.93
CA ASP A 136 -2.87 2.62 4.21
C ASP A 136 -1.41 2.13 4.40
N GLY A 137 -0.43 3.05 4.33
CA GLY A 137 1.00 2.76 4.44
C GLY A 137 1.61 2.17 3.18
N LYS A 138 0.89 2.20 2.05
CA LYS A 138 1.39 1.69 0.78
C LYS A 138 2.32 2.71 0.13
N SER A 139 3.50 2.26 -0.31
CA SER A 139 4.45 3.09 -1.07
C SER A 139 3.87 3.46 -2.43
N ILE A 140 4.02 4.73 -2.81
CA ILE A 140 3.58 5.28 -4.09
C ILE A 140 4.79 5.43 -5.01
N VAL A 141 5.68 6.40 -4.71
CA VAL A 141 6.83 6.70 -5.56
C VAL A 141 7.96 7.31 -4.72
N ASP A 142 9.19 7.06 -5.13
CA ASP A 142 10.36 7.70 -4.55
C ASP A 142 10.49 9.14 -5.05
N VAL A 143 10.85 10.06 -4.16
CA VAL A 143 11.07 11.47 -4.47
C VAL A 143 12.48 11.88 -4.08
N PRO A 144 13.11 12.82 -4.83
CA PRO A 144 14.51 13.17 -4.60
C PRO A 144 14.74 14.00 -3.33
N THR A 145 13.72 14.72 -2.87
CA THR A 145 13.78 15.63 -1.72
C THR A 145 12.56 15.52 -0.85
N ALA A 146 12.71 15.88 0.42
CA ALA A 146 11.59 15.97 1.34
C ALA A 146 10.67 17.12 0.94
N ASP A 147 9.41 16.80 0.64
CA ASP A 147 8.35 17.80 0.50
C ASP A 147 7.88 18.20 1.90
N GLN A 148 8.04 19.48 2.24
CA GLN A 148 7.66 20.02 3.55
C GLN A 148 6.15 20.15 3.76
N SER A 149 5.35 19.91 2.72
CA SER A 149 3.88 19.92 2.82
C SER A 149 3.33 18.67 3.52
N LEU A 150 4.10 17.57 3.53
CA LEU A 150 3.73 16.31 4.15
C LEU A 150 4.57 16.02 5.40
N PRO A 151 4.01 15.41 6.44
CA PRO A 151 4.78 14.99 7.61
C PRO A 151 5.77 13.89 7.25
N LEU A 152 7.00 14.00 7.75
CA LEU A 152 8.03 13.01 7.59
C LEU A 152 7.83 11.87 8.60
N ILE A 153 7.87 10.62 8.15
CA ILE A 153 7.86 9.44 9.01
C ILE A 153 9.16 8.65 8.84
N VAL A 154 9.72 8.17 9.94
CA VAL A 154 10.98 7.42 9.97
C VAL A 154 10.81 6.16 10.79
N GLY A 155 11.34 5.05 10.29
CA GLY A 155 11.29 3.73 10.92
C GLY A 155 10.83 2.66 9.95
N PRO A 156 11.25 1.39 10.14
CA PRO A 156 11.00 0.31 9.18
C PRO A 156 9.49 0.01 9.03
N ASP A 157 8.73 0.06 10.12
CA ASP A 157 7.29 -0.20 10.18
C ASP A 157 6.44 1.09 10.28
N ALA A 158 7.07 2.27 10.19
CA ALA A 158 6.39 3.56 10.34
C ALA A 158 5.18 3.75 9.40
N PRO A 159 5.24 3.37 8.10
CA PRO A 159 4.10 3.55 7.20
C PRO A 159 2.83 2.87 7.68
N ALA A 160 2.93 1.64 8.18
CA ALA A 160 1.76 0.86 8.62
C ALA A 160 1.04 1.46 9.86
N HIS A 161 1.75 2.30 10.62
CA HIS A 161 1.24 2.85 11.88
C HIS A 161 1.02 4.38 11.85
N ALA A 162 1.38 5.03 10.75
CA ALA A 162 1.31 6.49 10.61
C ALA A 162 -0.13 7.02 10.68
N ALA A 163 -1.09 6.33 10.05
CA ALA A 163 -2.48 6.77 10.05
C ALA A 163 -3.07 6.82 11.47
N ALA A 164 -2.89 5.75 12.24
CA ALA A 164 -3.36 5.70 13.64
C ALA A 164 -2.68 6.77 14.52
N LEU A 165 -1.38 7.02 14.30
CA LEU A 165 -0.68 8.09 14.99
C LEU A 165 -1.30 9.44 14.68
N PHE A 166 -1.38 9.82 13.40
CA PHE A 166 -1.87 11.15 13.02
C PHE A 166 -3.35 11.35 13.33
N GLU A 167 -4.17 10.31 13.38
CA GLU A 167 -5.53 10.38 13.93
C GLU A 167 -5.54 10.74 15.41
N ALA A 168 -4.69 10.09 16.20
CA ALA A 168 -4.55 10.41 17.62
C ALA A 168 -4.05 11.85 17.84
N LEU A 169 -3.07 12.30 17.03
CA LEU A 169 -2.55 13.68 17.09
C LEU A 169 -3.58 14.72 16.63
N GLY A 170 -4.41 14.36 15.66
CA GLY A 170 -5.47 15.23 15.09
C GLY A 170 -6.54 15.66 16.10
N THR A 171 -6.66 14.98 17.24
CA THR A 171 -7.55 15.37 18.34
C THR A 171 -7.22 16.75 18.93
N GLN A 172 -5.99 17.24 18.73
CA GLN A 172 -5.51 18.56 19.14
C GLN A 172 -4.99 19.30 17.90
N THR A 173 -5.90 19.91 17.16
CA THR A 173 -5.64 20.47 15.81
C THR A 173 -4.50 21.48 15.77
N GLU A 174 -4.45 22.41 16.75
CA GLU A 174 -3.41 23.44 16.82
C GLU A 174 -2.02 22.82 16.99
N LEU A 175 -1.91 21.85 17.88
CA LEU A 175 -0.65 21.15 18.13
C LEU A 175 -0.27 20.23 16.99
N ALA A 176 -1.25 19.54 16.39
CA ALA A 176 -1.05 18.67 15.23
C ALA A 176 -0.51 19.43 14.01
N ALA A 177 -0.92 20.68 13.79
CA ALA A 177 -0.44 21.53 12.70
C ALA A 177 1.06 21.85 12.77
N ARG A 178 1.65 21.77 13.97
CA ARG A 178 3.09 21.97 14.22
C ARG A 178 3.93 20.71 13.96
N VAL A 179 3.32 19.54 13.79
CA VAL A 179 4.03 18.28 13.57
C VAL A 179 4.72 18.31 12.20
N ARG A 180 6.04 18.09 12.19
CA ARG A 180 6.86 18.01 10.97
C ARG A 180 7.40 16.62 10.72
N ALA A 181 7.72 15.89 11.80
CA ALA A 181 8.19 14.52 11.65
C ALA A 181 7.73 13.63 12.82
N ALA A 182 7.66 12.34 12.54
CA ALA A 182 7.39 11.29 13.51
C ALA A 182 8.39 10.14 13.31
N VAL A 183 9.19 9.85 14.33
CA VAL A 183 10.18 8.77 14.31
C VAL A 183 9.68 7.61 15.15
N ARG A 184 9.54 6.44 14.54
CA ARG A 184 9.16 5.23 15.23
C ARG A 184 10.40 4.57 15.85
N VAL A 185 10.40 4.45 17.17
CA VAL A 185 11.55 3.98 17.95
C VAL A 185 11.27 2.59 18.49
N GLY A 186 12.12 1.62 18.09
CA GLY A 186 12.01 0.23 18.53
C GLY A 186 10.68 -0.41 18.16
N GLU A 187 10.11 -0.02 17.02
CA GLU A 187 8.85 -0.53 16.43
C GLU A 187 7.61 -0.44 17.36
N ARG A 188 7.66 0.42 18.37
CA ARG A 188 6.59 0.51 19.39
C ARG A 188 6.25 1.93 19.86
N ARG A 189 7.21 2.85 19.92
CA ARG A 189 7.03 4.21 20.44
C ARG A 189 7.25 5.24 19.36
N TRP A 190 6.71 6.45 19.58
CA TRP A 190 6.88 7.55 18.69
C TRP A 190 7.61 8.73 19.35
N ASN A 191 8.54 9.31 18.62
CA ASN A 191 9.07 10.63 18.90
C ASN A 191 8.53 11.57 17.82
N ILE A 192 7.82 12.61 18.25
CA ILE A 192 7.23 13.63 17.38
C ILE A 192 8.12 14.84 17.37
N TYR A 193 8.39 15.41 16.22
CA TYR A 193 9.16 16.64 16.08
C TYR A 193 8.24 17.77 15.63
N LEU A 194 8.20 18.84 16.44
CA LEU A 194 7.41 20.03 16.20
C LEU A 194 8.24 21.09 15.48
N ASP A 195 7.61 21.85 14.59
CA ASP A 195 8.12 23.01 13.85
C ASP A 195 9.27 22.70 12.87
N SER A 196 10.22 21.87 13.24
CA SER A 196 11.33 21.42 12.37
C SER A 196 11.78 20.01 12.77
N PHE A 197 12.26 19.23 11.80
CA PHE A 197 12.91 17.95 12.08
C PHE A 197 14.31 18.13 12.67
N GLU A 198 15.06 19.13 12.13
CA GLU A 198 16.37 19.51 12.62
C GLU A 198 16.24 20.76 13.51
N GLY A 199 16.41 20.59 14.82
CA GLY A 199 16.36 21.69 15.78
C GLY A 199 14.97 22.05 16.33
N GLY A 200 13.93 21.29 15.99
CA GLY A 200 12.62 21.39 16.63
C GLY A 200 12.53 20.64 17.95
N ILE A 201 11.46 20.88 18.69
CA ILE A 201 11.21 20.22 19.98
C ILE A 201 10.81 18.76 19.74
N ALA A 202 11.54 17.80 20.33
CA ALA A 202 11.21 16.39 20.26
C ALA A 202 10.26 15.98 21.41
N ILE A 203 9.08 15.49 21.09
CA ILE A 203 8.10 14.96 22.04
C ILE A 203 8.18 13.44 22.05
N ARG A 204 8.58 12.85 23.17
CA ARG A 204 8.66 11.39 23.35
C ARG A 204 7.37 10.86 23.92
N LEU A 205 6.61 10.12 23.12
CA LEU A 205 5.31 9.58 23.48
C LEU A 205 5.42 8.16 24.09
N PRO A 206 4.48 7.77 24.97
CA PRO A 206 4.38 6.41 25.48
C PRO A 206 3.97 5.41 24.37
N GLU A 207 4.09 4.13 24.66
CA GLU A 207 3.77 3.06 23.71
C GLU A 207 2.26 2.94 23.43
N GLY A 208 1.42 3.00 24.44
CA GLY A 208 -0.02 2.72 24.31
C GLY A 208 -0.95 3.91 24.45
N ALA A 209 -0.59 4.93 25.23
CA ALA A 209 -1.47 6.05 25.59
C ALA A 209 -1.10 7.35 24.84
N VAL A 210 -0.95 7.25 23.51
CA VAL A 210 -0.54 8.38 22.66
C VAL A 210 -1.52 9.55 22.76
N ALA A 211 -2.83 9.30 22.61
CA ALA A 211 -3.86 10.33 22.61
C ALA A 211 -3.95 11.05 23.97
N ASP A 212 -3.82 10.32 25.07
CA ASP A 212 -3.87 10.90 26.41
C ASP A 212 -2.64 11.76 26.68
N ALA A 213 -1.44 11.27 26.33
CA ALA A 213 -0.22 12.04 26.45
C ALA A 213 -0.26 13.32 25.60
N TRP A 214 -0.80 13.22 24.39
CA TRP A 214 -0.95 14.35 23.46
C TRP A 214 -1.95 15.40 24.00
N THR A 215 -3.08 14.94 24.52
CA THR A 215 -4.08 15.81 25.16
C THR A 215 -3.50 16.52 26.39
N ARG A 216 -2.71 15.81 27.20
CA ARG A 216 -2.02 16.36 28.36
C ARG A 216 -0.99 17.41 27.96
N LEU A 217 -0.23 17.17 26.89
CA LEU A 217 0.71 18.15 26.35
C LEU A 217 0.00 19.42 25.87
N ALA A 218 -1.12 19.26 25.15
CA ALA A 218 -1.91 20.40 24.70
C ALA A 218 -2.51 21.23 25.85
N ALA A 219 -2.90 20.59 26.95
CA ALA A 219 -3.34 21.29 28.13
C ALA A 219 -2.21 22.12 28.78
N LEU A 220 -1.03 21.50 28.94
CA LEU A 220 0.17 22.16 29.46
C LEU A 220 0.62 23.33 28.57
N GLU A 221 0.50 23.18 27.25
CA GLU A 221 0.82 24.29 26.33
C GLU A 221 -0.14 25.46 26.50
N ARG A 222 -1.46 25.21 26.61
CA ARG A 222 -2.46 26.26 26.80
C ARG A 222 -2.30 27.00 28.15
N GLU A 223 -1.95 26.26 29.21
CA GLU A 223 -1.85 26.83 30.56
C GLU A 223 -0.48 27.48 30.83
N HIS A 224 0.59 26.88 30.35
CA HIS A 224 1.96 27.23 30.76
C HIS A 224 2.89 27.60 29.59
N LYS A 225 2.42 27.52 28.34
CA LYS A 225 3.17 27.84 27.12
C LYS A 225 4.54 27.17 27.10
N ILE A 226 4.55 25.88 27.41
CA ILE A 226 5.78 25.12 27.59
C ILE A 226 6.59 24.98 26.27
N LEU A 227 5.92 24.99 25.13
CA LEU A 227 6.52 24.87 23.81
C LEU A 227 7.08 26.21 23.28
N GLU A 228 6.84 27.33 23.97
CA GLU A 228 7.48 28.62 23.69
C GLU A 228 8.87 28.74 24.36
N ARG A 229 9.23 27.76 25.20
CA ARG A 229 10.53 27.73 25.87
C ARG A 229 11.57 27.07 24.98
N ASP A 230 12.83 27.43 25.18
CA ASP A 230 13.97 26.83 24.49
C ASP A 230 14.22 25.39 25.01
N LEU A 231 13.61 24.41 24.38
CA LEU A 231 13.63 23.00 24.78
C LEU A 231 14.15 22.09 23.68
N ASP A 232 15.03 21.15 24.06
CA ASP A 232 15.48 20.07 23.16
C ASP A 232 14.39 18.98 23.04
N PHE A 233 13.86 18.54 24.18
CA PHE A 233 12.81 17.53 24.17
C PHE A 233 11.89 17.61 25.40
N ILE A 234 10.70 17.04 25.25
CA ILE A 234 9.73 16.76 26.29
C ILE A 234 9.45 15.27 26.32
N ASP A 235 9.67 14.63 27.46
CA ASP A 235 9.43 13.20 27.64
C ASP A 235 8.11 12.98 28.37
N MET A 236 7.13 12.42 27.65
CA MET A 236 5.77 12.14 28.09
C MET A 236 5.52 10.65 28.37
N ARG A 237 6.57 9.82 28.36
CA ARG A 237 6.46 8.36 28.51
C ARG A 237 5.94 7.90 29.86
N LEU A 238 6.09 8.73 30.88
CA LEU A 238 5.58 8.49 32.24
C LEU A 238 4.29 9.28 32.46
N GLU A 239 3.27 8.63 33.01
CA GLU A 239 1.97 9.25 33.24
C GLU A 239 1.99 10.28 34.38
N ASP A 240 2.82 10.02 35.41
CA ASP A 240 2.89 10.79 36.67
C ASP A 240 3.82 11.99 36.58
N ARG A 241 4.68 12.08 35.57
CA ARG A 241 5.69 13.13 35.45
C ARG A 241 5.99 13.52 34.01
N LEU A 242 6.38 14.76 33.84
CA LEU A 242 6.93 15.31 32.60
C LEU A 242 8.42 15.61 32.81
N VAL A 243 9.28 15.13 31.92
CA VAL A 243 10.71 15.46 31.94
C VAL A 243 11.01 16.35 30.74
N VAL A 244 11.58 17.53 31.00
CA VAL A 244 11.98 18.47 29.97
C VAL A 244 13.50 18.63 29.96
N ARG A 245 14.06 18.81 28.76
CA ARG A 245 15.46 19.20 28.61
C ARG A 245 15.50 20.55 27.94
N ILE A 246 16.12 21.51 28.65
CA ILE A 246 16.35 22.86 28.13
C ILE A 246 17.57 22.83 27.21
N HIS A 247 17.45 23.50 26.07
CA HIS A 247 18.57 23.71 25.14
C HIS A 247 19.69 24.42 25.89
N LYS A 248 20.87 23.81 25.98
CA LYS A 248 22.07 24.46 26.54
C LYS A 248 22.89 24.93 25.35
N ASP A 249 22.88 26.22 25.11
CA ASP A 249 23.85 26.84 24.20
C ASP A 249 25.27 26.52 24.70
N PRO A 250 26.09 25.77 23.94
CA PRO A 250 27.46 25.45 24.34
C PRO A 250 28.31 26.71 24.54
N ALA A 251 27.96 27.82 23.91
CA ALA A 251 28.65 29.12 24.10
C ALA A 251 28.36 29.73 25.49
N ALA A 252 27.21 29.46 26.10
CA ALA A 252 26.86 29.97 27.42
C ALA A 252 27.59 29.26 28.58
N VAL A 253 28.14 28.08 28.34
CA VAL A 253 28.93 27.33 29.37
C VAL A 253 30.35 27.84 29.50
N ALA A 254 30.87 28.58 28.49
CA ALA A 254 32.23 29.10 28.48
C ALA A 254 32.43 30.38 29.28
N THR A 255 31.36 31.01 29.79
CA THR A 255 31.43 32.34 30.48
C THR A 255 31.15 32.32 31.98
N LYS A 256 31.09 31.14 32.64
CA LYS A 256 31.13 31.12 34.11
C LYS A 256 32.56 31.16 34.61
N PRO A 257 32.99 32.24 35.29
CA PRO A 257 34.30 32.27 35.95
C PRO A 257 34.33 31.17 37.02
N THR A 258 35.31 30.26 36.86
CA THR A 258 35.60 29.26 37.89
C THR A 258 36.15 29.94 39.09
N ASP A 259 35.28 30.30 40.05
CA ASP A 259 35.73 30.74 41.37
C ASP A 259 36.38 29.53 42.03
N LYS A 260 37.70 29.48 42.00
CA LYS A 260 38.53 28.49 42.66
C LYS A 260 38.47 28.72 44.14
N LYS A 261 37.42 28.33 44.82
CA LYS A 261 37.41 28.22 46.24
C LYS A 261 38.27 27.01 46.63
N LYS A 262 39.52 27.33 47.08
CA LYS A 262 40.45 26.38 47.67
C LYS A 262 39.75 25.57 48.73
N LEU A 263 39.62 24.28 48.53
CA LEU A 263 39.24 23.33 49.56
C LEU A 263 40.40 23.23 50.57
N PRO A 264 40.13 23.24 51.91
CA PRO A 264 41.17 23.04 52.91
C PRO A 264 41.70 21.59 52.86
N VAL A 265 43.01 21.46 52.79
CA VAL A 265 43.72 20.19 52.89
C VAL A 265 43.61 19.68 54.33
N ILE A 266 42.84 18.62 54.55
CA ILE A 266 42.85 17.89 55.83
C ILE A 266 43.96 16.86 55.78
N ASN A 267 45.07 17.15 56.45
CA ASN A 267 46.15 16.19 56.73
C ASN A 267 45.64 15.16 57.74
N ALA A 268 45.39 13.94 57.33
CA ALA A 268 45.24 12.80 58.21
C ALA A 268 46.63 12.22 58.53
N SER A 269 47.22 12.66 59.61
CA SER A 269 48.36 11.97 60.18
C SER A 269 47.91 10.67 60.85
N ALA A 270 48.34 9.59 60.27
CA ALA A 270 48.31 8.27 60.93
C ALA A 270 49.17 8.29 62.18
N LYS A 271 48.65 7.80 63.29
CA LYS A 271 49.43 7.39 64.47
C LYS A 271 48.99 5.97 64.85
N SER A 272 49.89 5.03 64.52
CA SER A 272 49.87 3.67 65.01
C SER A 272 50.15 3.61 66.51
N ILE A 273 49.40 2.85 67.22
CA ILE A 273 49.83 1.93 68.31
C ILE A 273 48.86 0.77 68.30
#